data_cb5643539ee74964d3312074267ee0d4
#
_entry.id   cb5643539ee74964d3312074267ee0d4
#
_cell.length_a   1.000
_cell.length_b   1.000
_cell.length_c   1.000
_cell.angle_alpha   90.00
_cell.angle_beta   90.00
_cell.angle_gamma   90.00
#
_symmetry.space_group_name_H-M   'P 1'
#
loop_
_entity.id
_entity.type
_entity.pdbx_description
1 polymer ?
#
loop_
_entity_poly.entity_id
_entity_poly.type
_entity_poly.pdbx_seq_one_letter_code
_entity_poly.pdbx_strand_id
1 'polypeptide(L)'
;SFAFAERKLMEGNAKIIKLIARDETLHMAGTAHIINNLVEDDPDFKSIIEESQTEVYDLFFNVVQQEKDWIKYLFKDGSMLGLNEHMLSQYLDYITDNRMKGIGLFAISQQTSNPLTWMTTWLNSDTVQVAPQETEISSYLVGQVDSSLNADDFSDFEI
;
A
#
# COMPACT_ATOMS: atom_id res chain seq x y z
N SER A 1 -2.43 7.78 -4.44
CA SER A 1 -3.50 7.47 -5.41
C SER A 1 -4.88 7.55 -4.80
N PHE A 2 -5.21 6.80 -3.74
CA PHE A 2 -6.56 6.75 -3.16
C PHE A 2 -7.07 8.11 -2.68
N ALA A 3 -6.22 8.94 -2.08
CA ALA A 3 -6.61 10.30 -1.66
C ALA A 3 -7.01 11.22 -2.83
N PHE A 4 -6.49 10.99 -4.02
CA PHE A 4 -6.95 11.67 -5.23
C PHE A 4 -8.28 11.11 -5.72
N ALA A 5 -8.44 9.79 -5.69
CA ALA A 5 -9.65 9.13 -6.13
C ALA A 5 -10.87 9.47 -5.26
N GLU A 6 -10.69 9.69 -3.95
CA GLU A 6 -11.72 10.25 -3.05
C GLU A 6 -12.26 11.61 -3.55
N ARG A 7 -11.49 12.32 -4.37
CA ARG A 7 -11.84 13.61 -5.00
C ARG A 7 -12.21 13.47 -6.47
N LYS A 8 -12.45 12.23 -6.93
CA LYS A 8 -12.73 11.90 -8.34
C LYS A 8 -11.59 12.34 -9.29
N LEU A 9 -10.36 12.28 -8.80
CA LEU A 9 -9.15 12.57 -9.57
C LEU A 9 -8.33 11.30 -9.69
N MET A 10 -7.78 11.04 -10.88
CA MET A 10 -6.88 9.91 -11.14
C MET A 10 -7.47 8.54 -10.70
N GLU A 11 -8.77 8.35 -10.85
CA GLU A 11 -9.47 7.11 -10.46
C GLU A 11 -8.88 5.85 -11.12
N GLY A 12 -8.45 5.95 -12.38
CA GLY A 12 -7.78 4.85 -13.08
C GLY A 12 -6.52 4.37 -12.37
N ASN A 13 -5.68 5.31 -11.91
CA ASN A 13 -4.50 4.98 -11.10
C ASN A 13 -4.87 4.28 -9.80
N ALA A 14 -5.89 4.78 -9.10
CA ALA A 14 -6.35 4.16 -7.86
C ALA A 14 -6.86 2.73 -8.08
N LYS A 15 -7.54 2.47 -9.19
CA LYS A 15 -8.00 1.12 -9.56
C LYS A 15 -6.84 0.16 -9.80
N ILE A 16 -5.79 0.59 -10.51
CA ILE A 16 -4.57 -0.20 -10.71
C ILE A 16 -3.89 -0.49 -9.35
N ILE A 17 -3.69 0.54 -8.53
CA ILE A 17 -3.08 0.37 -7.20
C ILE A 17 -3.92 -0.55 -6.31
N LYS A 18 -5.25 -0.50 -6.40
CA LYS A 18 -6.14 -1.41 -5.66
C LYS A 18 -5.91 -2.89 -6.05
N LEU A 19 -5.71 -3.19 -7.33
CA LEU A 19 -5.40 -4.55 -7.80
C LEU A 19 -4.02 -5.00 -7.27
N ILE A 20 -3.02 -4.14 -7.35
CA ILE A 20 -1.68 -4.42 -6.79
C ILE A 20 -1.79 -4.68 -5.28
N ALA A 21 -2.48 -3.80 -4.54
CA ALA A 21 -2.64 -3.96 -3.09
C ALA A 21 -3.34 -5.26 -2.70
N ARG A 22 -4.27 -5.75 -3.53
CA ARG A 22 -4.91 -7.07 -3.34
C ARG A 22 -3.88 -8.19 -3.44
N ASP A 23 -3.06 -8.18 -4.48
CA ASP A 23 -2.07 -9.23 -4.71
C ASP A 23 -0.98 -9.19 -3.61
N GLU A 24 -0.53 -8.01 -3.22
CA GLU A 24 0.40 -7.85 -2.09
C GLU A 24 -0.20 -8.32 -0.75
N THR A 25 -1.50 -8.17 -0.56
CA THR A 25 -2.17 -8.71 0.64
C THR A 25 -2.11 -10.23 0.67
N LEU A 26 -2.26 -10.91 -0.48
CA LEU A 26 -2.12 -12.36 -0.57
C LEU A 26 -0.68 -12.81 -0.33
N HIS A 27 0.31 -12.12 -0.89
CA HIS A 27 1.73 -12.40 -0.66
C HIS A 27 2.08 -12.27 0.82
N MET A 28 1.64 -11.21 1.47
CA MET A 28 1.85 -10.98 2.90
C MET A 28 1.18 -12.06 3.75
N ALA A 29 -0.07 -12.41 3.46
CA ALA A 29 -0.80 -13.43 4.21
C ALA A 29 -0.15 -14.82 4.04
N GLY A 30 0.28 -15.17 2.82
CA GLY A 30 1.01 -16.41 2.54
C GLY A 30 2.33 -16.48 3.30
N THR A 31 3.12 -15.40 3.29
CA THR A 31 4.40 -15.34 4.02
C THR A 31 4.18 -15.45 5.52
N ALA A 32 3.21 -14.74 6.09
CA ALA A 32 2.89 -14.84 7.51
C ALA A 32 2.44 -16.26 7.90
N HIS A 33 1.63 -16.90 7.05
CA HIS A 33 1.20 -18.29 7.25
C HIS A 33 2.40 -19.26 7.27
N ILE A 34 3.35 -19.12 6.33
CA ILE A 34 4.56 -19.95 6.28
C ILE A 34 5.39 -19.75 7.55
N ILE A 35 5.63 -18.52 7.99
CA ILE A 35 6.40 -18.22 9.20
C ILE A 35 5.74 -18.88 10.42
N ASN A 36 4.44 -18.68 10.59
CA ASN A 36 3.71 -19.24 11.74
C ASN A 36 3.74 -20.77 11.76
N ASN A 37 3.56 -21.43 10.61
CA ASN A 37 3.63 -22.90 10.53
C ASN A 37 5.04 -23.40 10.83
N LEU A 38 6.08 -22.74 10.29
CA LEU A 38 7.47 -23.14 10.59
C LEU A 38 7.80 -23.02 12.08
N VAL A 39 7.30 -22.00 12.75
CA VAL A 39 7.48 -21.83 14.20
C VAL A 39 6.76 -22.91 15.01
N GLU A 40 5.59 -23.38 14.52
CA GLU A 40 4.83 -24.45 15.17
C GLU A 40 5.43 -25.83 14.93
N ASP A 41 5.88 -26.12 13.71
CA ASP A 41 6.26 -27.46 13.25
C ASP A 41 7.74 -27.75 13.50
N ASP A 42 8.60 -26.74 13.57
CA ASP A 42 10.05 -26.90 13.66
C ASP A 42 10.64 -26.20 14.89
N PRO A 43 11.03 -26.95 15.93
CA PRO A 43 11.65 -26.36 17.13
C PRO A 43 12.97 -25.63 16.85
N ASP A 44 13.75 -26.06 15.84
CA ASP A 44 15.01 -25.42 15.49
C ASP A 44 14.73 -24.04 14.85
N PHE A 45 13.69 -23.95 14.01
CA PHE A 45 13.26 -22.69 13.43
C PHE A 45 12.78 -21.69 14.49
N LYS A 46 12.02 -22.18 15.49
CA LYS A 46 11.61 -21.36 16.63
C LYS A 46 12.80 -20.79 17.38
N SER A 47 13.84 -21.61 17.64
CA SER A 47 15.06 -21.17 18.31
C SER A 47 15.80 -20.10 17.50
N ILE A 48 15.91 -20.27 16.17
CA ILE A 48 16.52 -19.29 15.27
C ILE A 48 15.78 -17.95 15.31
N ILE A 49 14.45 -17.96 15.30
CA ILE A 49 13.65 -16.74 15.39
C ILE A 49 13.88 -16.03 16.74
N GLU A 50 13.94 -16.78 17.84
CA GLU A 50 14.20 -16.21 19.17
C GLU A 50 15.62 -15.61 19.26
N GLU A 51 16.63 -16.26 18.71
CA GLU A 51 18.00 -15.76 18.66
C GLU A 51 18.16 -14.52 17.77
N SER A 52 17.46 -14.48 16.63
CA SER A 52 17.50 -13.40 15.65
C SER A 52 16.52 -12.24 15.96
N GLN A 53 15.83 -12.29 17.09
CA GLN A 53 14.76 -11.35 17.41
C GLN A 53 15.20 -9.88 17.32
N THR A 54 16.39 -9.55 17.81
CA THR A 54 16.92 -8.18 17.75
C THR A 54 17.10 -7.72 16.31
N GLU A 55 17.65 -8.55 15.43
CA GLU A 55 17.85 -8.21 14.02
C GLU A 55 16.52 -8.01 13.30
N VAL A 56 15.52 -8.82 13.62
CA VAL A 56 14.16 -8.68 13.05
C VAL A 56 13.53 -7.36 13.47
N TYR A 57 13.62 -6.97 14.74
CA TYR A 57 13.11 -5.68 15.21
C TYR A 57 13.86 -4.50 14.58
N ASP A 58 15.18 -4.59 14.47
CA ASP A 58 16.00 -3.56 13.82
C ASP A 58 15.63 -3.40 12.35
N LEU A 59 15.33 -4.50 11.65
CA LEU A 59 14.86 -4.46 10.26
C LEU A 59 13.52 -3.72 10.16
N PHE A 60 12.52 -4.07 10.99
CA PHE A 60 11.24 -3.38 11.01
C PHE A 60 11.40 -1.89 11.33
N PHE A 61 12.21 -1.57 12.32
CA PHE A 61 12.47 -0.18 12.71
C PHE A 61 13.10 0.62 11.56
N ASN A 62 14.10 0.07 10.89
CA ASN A 62 14.77 0.73 9.76
C ASN A 62 13.82 0.95 8.58
N VAL A 63 12.97 -0.03 8.24
CA VAL A 63 11.97 0.11 7.17
C VAL A 63 10.94 1.19 7.54
N VAL A 64 10.43 1.18 8.76
CA VAL A 64 9.49 2.22 9.22
C VAL A 64 10.12 3.61 9.18
N GLN A 65 11.39 3.73 9.52
CA GLN A 65 12.08 5.03 9.46
C GLN A 65 12.23 5.52 8.01
N GLN A 66 12.60 4.65 7.08
CA GLN A 66 12.67 4.98 5.65
C GLN A 66 11.32 5.44 5.10
N GLU A 67 10.24 4.75 5.46
CA GLU A 67 8.89 5.13 5.05
C GLU A 67 8.46 6.48 5.67
N LYS A 68 8.83 6.76 6.92
CA LYS A 68 8.57 8.06 7.56
C LYS A 68 9.34 9.19 6.87
N ASP A 69 10.57 8.96 6.46
CA ASP A 69 11.35 9.95 5.70
C ASP A 69 10.74 10.18 4.31
N TRP A 70 10.24 9.14 3.66
CA TRP A 70 9.46 9.27 2.43
C TRP A 70 8.17 10.06 2.64
N ILE A 71 7.43 9.83 3.71
CA ILE A 71 6.23 10.59 4.07
C ILE A 71 6.55 12.08 4.24
N LYS A 72 7.62 12.43 4.96
CA LYS A 72 8.08 13.82 5.09
C LYS A 72 8.37 14.45 3.73
N TYR A 73 9.06 13.71 2.85
CA TYR A 73 9.35 14.18 1.50
C TYR A 73 8.08 14.45 0.69
N LEU A 74 7.07 13.58 0.79
CA LEU A 74 5.78 13.76 0.10
C LEU A 74 5.05 15.03 0.53
N PHE A 75 5.15 15.41 1.78
CA PHE A 75 4.44 16.57 2.34
C PHE A 75 5.31 17.80 2.55
N LYS A 76 6.55 17.81 2.03
CA LYS A 76 7.48 18.95 2.19
C LYS A 76 6.94 20.29 1.70
N ASP A 77 6.09 20.27 0.67
CA ASP A 77 5.52 21.48 0.05
C ASP A 77 4.07 21.73 0.49
N GLY A 78 3.55 20.97 1.46
CA GLY A 78 2.22 21.15 2.03
C GLY A 78 1.42 19.86 2.12
N SER A 79 0.25 19.97 2.74
CA SER A 79 -0.66 18.86 3.01
C SER A 79 -1.83 18.85 2.03
N MET A 80 -2.44 17.67 1.87
CA MET A 80 -3.72 17.53 1.17
C MET A 80 -4.87 17.63 2.18
N LEU A 81 -6.03 18.08 1.72
CA LEU A 81 -7.24 18.05 2.55
C LEU A 81 -7.57 16.62 2.97
N GLY A 82 -7.60 16.36 4.28
CA GLY A 82 -7.87 15.04 4.85
C GLY A 82 -6.70 14.05 4.82
N LEU A 83 -5.49 14.51 4.42
CA LEU A 83 -4.28 13.71 4.47
C LEU A 83 -3.05 14.59 4.66
N ASN A 84 -2.29 14.35 5.72
CA ASN A 84 -1.04 15.05 6.04
C ASN A 84 0.03 14.07 6.54
N GLU A 85 1.25 14.58 6.74
CA GLU A 85 2.39 13.82 7.25
C GLU A 85 2.05 13.04 8.53
N HIS A 86 1.44 13.71 9.50
CA HIS A 86 1.12 13.11 10.80
C HIS A 86 0.14 11.93 10.66
N MET A 87 -0.97 12.13 9.93
CA MET A 87 -1.97 11.08 9.72
C MET A 87 -1.40 9.88 8.97
N LEU A 88 -0.57 10.13 7.96
CA LEU A 88 0.03 9.04 7.18
C LEU A 88 1.09 8.28 8.00
N SER A 89 1.86 8.99 8.84
CA SER A 89 2.81 8.35 9.78
C SER A 89 2.10 7.50 10.83
N GLN A 90 1.00 7.97 11.40
CA GLN A 90 0.16 7.17 12.31
C GLN A 90 -0.45 5.95 11.60
N TYR A 91 -0.85 6.09 10.35
CA TYR A 91 -1.34 4.96 9.57
C TYR A 91 -0.25 3.92 9.31
N LEU A 92 0.97 4.35 8.98
CA LEU A 92 2.13 3.48 8.85
C LEU A 92 2.39 2.69 10.16
N ASP A 93 2.39 3.38 11.29
CA ASP A 93 2.55 2.76 12.60
C ASP A 93 1.45 1.71 12.86
N TYR A 94 0.19 2.05 12.57
CA TYR A 94 -0.95 1.15 12.70
C TYR A 94 -0.80 -0.14 11.87
N ILE A 95 -0.45 -0.03 10.59
CA ILE A 95 -0.31 -1.21 9.73
C ILE A 95 0.92 -2.04 10.11
N THR A 96 2.02 -1.39 10.52
CA THR A 96 3.23 -2.08 11.00
C THR A 96 2.94 -2.92 12.22
N ASP A 97 2.31 -2.33 13.24
CA ASP A 97 1.94 -3.04 14.47
C ASP A 97 1.04 -4.24 14.22
N ASN A 98 0.07 -4.11 13.30
CA ASN A 98 -0.81 -5.22 12.93
C ASN A 98 -0.05 -6.34 12.20
N ARG A 99 0.89 -6.01 11.33
CA ARG A 99 1.70 -6.99 10.61
C ARG A 99 2.67 -7.73 11.53
N MET A 100 3.32 -7.01 12.45
CA MET A 100 4.18 -7.60 13.47
C MET A 100 3.41 -8.60 14.34
N LYS A 101 2.23 -8.22 14.80
CA LYS A 101 1.35 -9.13 15.56
C LYS A 101 0.95 -10.36 14.77
N GLY A 102 0.72 -10.23 13.47
CA GLY A 102 0.36 -11.33 12.58
C GLY A 102 1.43 -12.43 12.46
N ILE A 103 2.68 -12.13 12.77
CA ILE A 103 3.81 -13.08 12.81
C ILE A 103 4.36 -13.32 14.22
N GLY A 104 3.56 -13.02 15.26
CA GLY A 104 3.89 -13.29 16.64
C GLY A 104 4.85 -12.30 17.31
N LEU A 105 5.16 -11.16 16.68
CA LEU A 105 5.99 -10.11 17.26
C LEU A 105 5.16 -9.09 18.05
N PHE A 106 5.80 -8.42 19.01
CA PHE A 106 5.20 -7.32 19.73
C PHE A 106 5.21 -6.03 18.88
N ALA A 107 4.14 -5.25 19.01
CA ALA A 107 4.02 -3.94 18.37
C ALA A 107 5.09 -2.95 18.88
N ILE A 108 5.59 -2.11 17.99
CA ILE A 108 6.65 -1.12 18.31
C ILE A 108 6.10 0.28 18.60
N SER A 109 4.93 0.63 18.03
CA SER A 109 4.37 1.99 18.13
C SER A 109 3.16 2.10 19.06
N GLN A 110 2.49 1.00 19.34
CA GLN A 110 1.23 0.93 20.11
C GLN A 110 0.07 1.72 19.46
N GLN A 111 0.12 1.97 18.16
CA GLN A 111 -0.96 2.62 17.43
C GLN A 111 -2.12 1.62 17.21
N THR A 112 -3.18 1.75 18.02
CA THR A 112 -4.29 0.77 18.03
C THR A 112 -5.44 1.11 17.09
N SER A 113 -5.54 2.36 16.65
CA SER A 113 -6.63 2.83 15.79
C SER A 113 -6.15 3.24 14.40
N ASN A 114 -6.95 2.92 13.38
CA ASN A 114 -6.69 3.37 12.00
C ASN A 114 -7.07 4.85 11.83
N PRO A 115 -6.11 5.77 11.62
CA PRO A 115 -6.42 7.19 11.44
C PRO A 115 -7.01 7.51 10.05
N LEU A 116 -6.90 6.58 9.10
CA LEU A 116 -7.36 6.72 7.72
C LEU A 116 -8.45 5.68 7.39
N THR A 117 -9.55 5.72 8.13
CA THR A 117 -10.64 4.74 8.01
C THR A 117 -11.24 4.67 6.60
N TRP A 118 -11.25 5.78 5.86
CA TRP A 118 -11.72 5.82 4.47
C TRP A 118 -10.88 4.93 3.53
N MET A 119 -9.60 4.69 3.84
CA MET A 119 -8.75 3.79 3.05
C MET A 119 -9.23 2.34 3.08
N THR A 120 -9.94 1.93 4.11
CA THR A 120 -10.47 0.57 4.23
C THR A 120 -11.39 0.22 3.06
N THR A 121 -12.19 1.17 2.59
CA THR A 121 -13.07 0.97 1.42
C THR A 121 -12.27 0.72 0.14
N TRP A 122 -11.16 1.42 -0.02
CA TRP A 122 -10.29 1.24 -1.19
C TRP A 122 -9.49 -0.06 -1.15
N LEU A 123 -9.06 -0.48 0.05
CA LEU A 123 -8.26 -1.69 0.26
C LEU A 123 -9.11 -2.95 0.36
N ASN A 124 -10.44 -2.83 0.53
CA ASN A 124 -11.31 -4.00 0.51
C ASN A 124 -11.33 -4.62 -0.89
N SER A 125 -10.84 -5.85 -0.98
CA SER A 125 -10.73 -6.62 -2.22
C SER A 125 -11.95 -7.49 -2.53
N ASP A 126 -12.91 -7.61 -1.63
CA ASP A 126 -14.07 -8.50 -1.78
C ASP A 126 -14.95 -8.17 -2.99
N THR A 127 -14.86 -6.92 -3.47
CA THR A 127 -15.63 -6.42 -4.63
C THR A 127 -14.85 -6.37 -5.94
N VAL A 128 -13.56 -6.75 -5.94
CA VAL A 128 -12.71 -6.64 -7.14
C VAL A 128 -12.71 -7.96 -7.90
N GLN A 129 -13.73 -8.17 -8.72
CA GLN A 129 -13.86 -9.34 -9.61
C GLN A 129 -13.71 -9.00 -11.11
N VAL A 130 -13.43 -7.74 -11.45
CA VAL A 130 -13.37 -7.28 -12.84
C VAL A 130 -11.95 -6.95 -13.28
N ALA A 131 -11.61 -7.26 -14.52
CA ALA A 131 -10.36 -6.82 -15.12
C ALA A 131 -10.29 -5.28 -15.18
N PRO A 132 -9.09 -4.66 -15.08
CA PRO A 132 -8.96 -3.20 -15.08
C PRO A 132 -9.64 -2.50 -16.26
N GLN A 133 -9.62 -3.11 -17.43
CA GLN A 133 -10.24 -2.60 -18.66
C GLN A 133 -11.78 -2.67 -18.65
N GLU A 134 -12.37 -3.45 -17.75
CA GLU A 134 -13.84 -3.60 -17.63
C GLU A 134 -14.41 -2.69 -16.55
N THR A 135 -13.57 -1.94 -15.86
CA THR A 135 -13.98 -1.10 -14.74
C THR A 135 -14.29 0.32 -15.22
N GLU A 136 -15.52 0.74 -15.09
CA GLU A 136 -15.96 2.11 -15.41
C GLU A 136 -15.26 3.15 -14.51
N ILE A 137 -14.83 4.26 -15.11
CA ILE A 137 -14.27 5.42 -14.41
C ILE A 137 -15.35 6.49 -14.42
N SER A 138 -15.85 6.86 -13.25
CA SER A 138 -16.98 7.81 -13.13
C SER A 138 -16.59 9.26 -13.52
N SER A 139 -15.30 9.58 -13.49
CA SER A 139 -14.77 10.90 -13.90
C SER A 139 -14.32 10.94 -15.37
N TYR A 140 -14.50 9.87 -16.14
CA TYR A 140 -14.14 9.85 -17.54
C TYR A 140 -15.16 10.60 -18.38
N LEU A 141 -14.78 11.75 -18.89
CA LEU A 141 -15.58 12.51 -19.83
C LEU A 141 -15.32 12.01 -21.26
N VAL A 142 -16.27 11.26 -21.79
CA VAL A 142 -16.26 10.83 -23.20
C VAL A 142 -16.25 12.09 -24.07
N GLY A 143 -15.24 12.24 -24.90
CA GLY A 143 -15.11 13.39 -25.82
C GLY A 143 -13.98 14.38 -25.50
N GLN A 144 -13.22 14.15 -24.44
CA GLN A 144 -11.98 14.92 -24.17
C GLN A 144 -10.71 14.25 -24.68
N VAL A 145 -10.83 13.13 -25.36
CA VAL A 145 -9.68 12.55 -26.05
C VAL A 145 -9.55 13.29 -27.37
N ASP A 146 -8.49 14.07 -27.51
CA ASP A 146 -8.12 14.62 -28.80
C ASP A 146 -7.73 13.46 -29.73
N SER A 147 -8.60 13.16 -30.66
CA SER A 147 -8.40 12.12 -31.68
C SER A 147 -7.89 12.72 -33.01
N SER A 148 -7.49 13.99 -33.01
CA SER A 148 -6.97 14.68 -34.20
C SER A 148 -5.50 14.39 -34.52
N LEU A 149 -4.95 13.31 -33.96
CA LEU A 149 -3.59 12.84 -34.26
C LEU A 149 -3.46 12.50 -35.74
N ASN A 150 -2.55 13.17 -36.43
CA ASN A 150 -2.21 12.94 -37.83
C ASN A 150 -0.87 12.18 -37.92
N ALA A 151 -0.62 11.56 -39.05
CA ALA A 151 0.63 10.84 -39.31
C ALA A 151 1.88 11.74 -39.14
N ASP A 152 1.74 13.04 -39.33
CA ASP A 152 2.80 14.03 -39.18
C ASP A 152 3.21 14.27 -37.72
N ASP A 153 2.33 13.96 -36.75
CA ASP A 153 2.63 14.06 -35.30
C ASP A 153 3.64 13.01 -34.84
N PHE A 154 3.91 12.01 -35.67
CA PHE A 154 4.87 10.93 -35.39
C PHE A 154 6.12 11.00 -36.25
N SER A 155 6.28 12.06 -37.09
CA SER A 155 7.42 12.21 -38.02
C SER A 155 8.79 12.29 -37.33
N ASP A 156 8.81 12.67 -36.03
CA ASP A 156 10.02 12.79 -35.21
C ASP A 156 10.42 11.48 -34.51
N PHE A 157 9.64 10.43 -34.65
CA PHE A 157 9.98 9.10 -34.12
C PHE A 157 10.62 8.25 -35.20
N GLU A 158 11.96 8.20 -35.25
CA GLU A 158 12.70 7.19 -35.99
C GLU A 158 12.53 5.82 -35.31
N ILE A 159 11.97 4.85 -36.05
CA ILE A 159 11.86 3.44 -35.62
C ILE A 159 13.13 2.71 -36.09
#